data_ba137074fb1bb5296f3d12f3df184add
#
_entry.id   ba137074fb1bb5296f3d12f3df184add
#
_cell.length_a   1.000
_cell.length_b   1.000
_cell.length_c   1.000
_cell.angle_alpha   90.00
_cell.angle_beta   90.00
_cell.angle_gamma   90.00
#
_symmetry.space_group_name_H-M   'P 1'
#
loop_
_entity.id
_entity.type
_entity.pdbx_description
1 polymer ?
#
loop_
_entity_poly.entity_id
_entity_poly.type
_entity_poly.pdbx_seq_one_letter_code
_entity_poly.pdbx_strand_id
1 'polypeptide(L)'
;MSEMNHKERAVYEFIIDTIKKEGFSPSVRDIKIALDIKSTSTVHAYLEKLEKKGYIQKEAGKSRTIRVDNVDNTGRRTSIKVPILGQVTAGIPILAIENHEGYLDFPIYKQSYLNARLFALRIKGDSMIEAGIMNGDYVVVEKRNYAENGEIVVAMIEDEATVKKYFVENGSIRLQPCNVSMRPLILKDVTILGRVISVLRFY
;
A
#
# COMPACT_ATOMS: atom_id res chain seq x y z
N MET A 1 3.72 3.95 -7.17
CA MET A 1 4.76 3.18 -7.89
C MET A 1 4.49 3.33 -9.37
N SER A 2 5.46 3.81 -10.15
CA SER A 2 5.32 3.84 -11.61
C SER A 2 5.23 2.40 -12.11
N GLU A 3 4.26 2.09 -12.98
CA GLU A 3 4.09 0.75 -13.54
C GLU A 3 5.35 0.26 -14.24
N MET A 4 5.65 -1.03 -14.07
CA MET A 4 6.69 -1.69 -14.86
C MET A 4 6.23 -1.79 -16.32
N ASN A 5 7.08 -1.46 -17.26
CA ASN A 5 6.83 -1.81 -18.66
C ASN A 5 6.99 -3.33 -18.86
N HIS A 6 6.55 -3.84 -20.01
CA HIS A 6 6.57 -5.28 -20.31
C HIS A 6 7.95 -5.93 -20.15
N LYS A 7 9.03 -5.25 -20.56
CA LYS A 7 10.40 -5.76 -20.48
C LYS A 7 10.95 -5.73 -19.05
N GLU A 8 10.65 -4.69 -18.29
CA GLU A 8 10.98 -4.61 -16.85
C GLU A 8 10.28 -5.71 -16.07
N ARG A 9 9.01 -5.98 -16.39
CA ARG A 9 8.23 -7.05 -15.77
C ARG A 9 8.84 -8.42 -16.06
N ALA A 10 9.22 -8.72 -17.29
CA ALA A 10 9.86 -9.97 -17.64
C ALA A 10 11.18 -10.20 -16.88
N VAL A 11 12.02 -9.15 -16.76
CA VAL A 11 13.26 -9.22 -15.95
C VAL A 11 12.93 -9.48 -14.47
N TYR A 12 11.96 -8.81 -13.91
CA TYR A 12 11.55 -8.97 -12.52
C TYR A 12 10.99 -10.37 -12.23
N GLU A 13 10.10 -10.88 -13.08
CA GLU A 13 9.53 -12.21 -12.96
C GLU A 13 10.61 -13.30 -13.06
N PHE A 14 11.55 -13.17 -13.99
CA PHE A 14 12.68 -14.10 -14.10
C PHE A 14 13.54 -14.10 -12.83
N ILE A 15 13.82 -12.95 -12.23
CA ILE A 15 14.56 -12.86 -10.96
C ILE A 15 13.82 -13.63 -9.85
N ILE A 16 12.51 -13.38 -9.71
CA ILE A 16 11.68 -14.08 -8.70
C ILE A 16 11.67 -15.58 -8.94
N ASP A 17 11.46 -16.03 -10.17
CA ASP A 17 11.39 -17.46 -10.49
C ASP A 17 12.73 -18.18 -10.25
N THR A 18 13.83 -17.49 -10.52
CA THR A 18 15.17 -18.05 -10.23
C THR A 18 15.39 -18.16 -8.72
N ILE A 19 15.06 -17.13 -7.94
CA ILE A 19 15.16 -17.17 -6.47
C ILE A 19 14.28 -18.30 -5.90
N LYS A 20 13.07 -18.51 -6.43
CA LYS A 20 12.19 -19.61 -6.03
C LYS A 20 12.79 -20.99 -6.28
N LYS A 21 13.40 -21.20 -7.45
CA LYS A 21 13.90 -22.50 -7.88
C LYS A 21 15.25 -22.85 -7.29
N GLU A 22 16.12 -21.88 -7.20
CA GLU A 22 17.54 -22.07 -6.91
C GLU A 22 17.98 -21.55 -5.53
N GLY A 23 17.13 -20.74 -4.85
CA GLY A 23 17.43 -20.14 -3.55
C GLY A 23 18.38 -18.95 -3.58
N PHE A 24 18.84 -18.51 -4.77
CA PHE A 24 19.71 -17.35 -4.95
C PHE A 24 19.31 -16.55 -6.19
N SER A 25 19.74 -15.28 -6.24
CA SER A 25 19.39 -14.40 -7.36
C SER A 25 20.22 -14.74 -8.62
N PRO A 26 19.65 -14.58 -9.84
CA PRO A 26 20.39 -14.75 -11.10
C PRO A 26 21.48 -13.69 -11.25
N SER A 27 22.54 -14.05 -11.98
CA SER A 27 23.53 -13.07 -12.44
C SER A 27 22.98 -12.24 -13.62
N VAL A 28 23.62 -11.10 -13.90
CA VAL A 28 23.29 -10.29 -15.10
C VAL A 28 23.41 -11.11 -16.39
N ARG A 29 24.36 -12.07 -16.42
CA ARG A 29 24.58 -12.96 -17.57
C ARG A 29 23.43 -13.97 -17.72
N ASP A 30 22.93 -14.50 -16.62
CA ASP A 30 21.78 -15.43 -16.61
C ASP A 30 20.51 -14.75 -17.12
N ILE A 31 20.25 -13.52 -16.66
CA ILE A 31 19.12 -12.68 -17.12
C ILE A 31 19.25 -12.40 -18.62
N LYS A 32 20.46 -12.03 -19.08
CA LYS A 32 20.73 -11.75 -20.49
C LYS A 32 20.38 -12.95 -21.37
N ILE A 33 20.86 -14.14 -20.99
CA ILE A 33 20.69 -15.39 -21.75
C ILE A 33 19.21 -15.82 -21.74
N ALA A 34 18.59 -15.87 -20.57
CA ALA A 34 17.23 -16.36 -20.41
C ALA A 34 16.18 -15.52 -21.11
N LEU A 35 16.38 -14.21 -21.21
CA LEU A 35 15.44 -13.26 -21.80
C LEU A 35 15.86 -12.77 -23.19
N ASP A 36 16.88 -13.38 -23.79
CA ASP A 36 17.44 -13.01 -25.11
C ASP A 36 17.74 -11.51 -25.25
N ILE A 37 18.34 -10.92 -24.19
CA ILE A 37 18.72 -9.51 -24.18
C ILE A 37 20.08 -9.34 -24.87
N LYS A 38 20.17 -8.44 -25.85
CA LYS A 38 21.37 -8.29 -26.70
C LYS A 38 22.65 -7.91 -25.94
N SER A 39 22.55 -7.12 -24.84
CA SER A 39 23.72 -6.66 -24.09
C SER A 39 23.52 -6.69 -22.58
N THR A 40 24.61 -6.87 -21.83
CA THR A 40 24.63 -6.76 -20.38
C THR A 40 24.31 -5.33 -19.91
N SER A 41 24.67 -4.31 -20.67
CA SER A 41 24.35 -2.91 -20.38
C SER A 41 22.84 -2.68 -20.37
N THR A 42 22.09 -3.34 -21.27
CA THR A 42 20.63 -3.29 -21.31
C THR A 42 20.02 -3.94 -20.06
N VAL A 43 20.57 -5.07 -19.59
CA VAL A 43 20.14 -5.70 -18.34
C VAL A 43 20.39 -4.76 -17.15
N HIS A 44 21.57 -4.14 -17.08
CA HIS A 44 21.88 -3.16 -16.03
C HIS A 44 20.88 -2.00 -16.03
N ALA A 45 20.52 -1.46 -17.20
CA ALA A 45 19.52 -0.39 -17.30
C ALA A 45 18.12 -0.81 -16.78
N TYR A 46 17.70 -2.07 -17.03
CA TYR A 46 16.44 -2.59 -16.45
C TYR A 46 16.55 -2.77 -14.94
N LEU A 47 17.65 -3.31 -14.45
CA LEU A 47 17.87 -3.48 -13.01
C LEU A 47 17.90 -2.13 -12.27
N GLU A 48 18.54 -1.10 -12.84
CA GLU A 48 18.53 0.26 -12.27
C GLU A 48 17.12 0.86 -12.22
N LYS A 49 16.32 0.65 -13.26
CA LYS A 49 14.92 1.10 -13.27
C LYS A 49 14.08 0.36 -12.22
N LEU A 50 14.26 -0.94 -12.08
CA LEU A 50 13.57 -1.75 -11.05
C LEU A 50 13.99 -1.31 -9.64
N GLU A 51 15.26 -0.99 -9.43
CA GLU A 51 15.78 -0.49 -8.17
C GLU A 51 15.23 0.90 -7.83
N LYS A 52 15.27 1.86 -8.78
CA LYS A 52 14.65 3.19 -8.63
C LYS A 52 13.14 3.12 -8.35
N LYS A 53 12.46 2.12 -8.91
CA LYS A 53 11.04 1.86 -8.65
C LYS A 53 10.78 1.11 -7.35
N GLY A 54 11.83 0.68 -6.61
CA GLY A 54 11.74 -0.04 -5.34
C GLY A 54 11.29 -1.49 -5.46
N TYR A 55 11.48 -2.13 -6.61
CA TYR A 55 11.15 -3.56 -6.79
C TYR A 55 12.28 -4.48 -6.40
N ILE A 56 13.52 -4.02 -6.51
CA ILE A 56 14.73 -4.76 -6.14
C ILE A 56 15.71 -3.86 -5.40
N GLN A 57 16.63 -4.47 -4.64
CA GLN A 57 17.82 -3.82 -4.07
C GLN A 57 19.06 -4.52 -4.60
N LYS A 58 20.13 -3.76 -4.85
CA LYS A 58 21.45 -4.30 -5.21
C LYS A 58 22.44 -4.00 -4.11
N GLU A 59 23.23 -4.97 -3.70
CA GLU A 59 24.40 -4.71 -2.87
C GLU A 59 25.59 -4.32 -3.77
N ALA A 60 26.14 -3.14 -3.56
CA ALA A 60 27.29 -2.67 -4.30
C ALA A 60 28.49 -3.61 -4.11
N GLY A 61 29.16 -3.99 -5.20
CA GLY A 61 30.42 -4.74 -5.18
C GLY A 61 30.34 -6.25 -5.07
N LYS A 62 29.13 -6.85 -5.03
CA LYS A 62 28.99 -8.32 -5.01
C LYS A 62 28.22 -8.84 -6.23
N SER A 63 28.70 -9.92 -6.83
CA SER A 63 28.00 -10.68 -7.87
C SER A 63 26.88 -11.51 -7.22
N ARG A 64 25.67 -11.57 -7.84
CA ARG A 64 24.50 -12.33 -7.37
C ARG A 64 23.81 -11.80 -6.10
N THR A 65 23.77 -10.49 -5.91
CA THR A 65 23.18 -9.85 -4.72
C THR A 65 21.96 -8.98 -5.05
N ILE A 66 21.15 -9.42 -6.02
CA ILE A 66 19.86 -8.81 -6.24
C ILE A 66 18.91 -9.35 -5.16
N ARG A 67 18.49 -8.50 -4.23
CA ARG A 67 17.42 -8.79 -3.28
C ARG A 67 16.11 -8.26 -3.85
N VAL A 68 15.09 -9.09 -3.76
CA VAL A 68 13.72 -8.65 -4.06
C VAL A 68 13.09 -8.33 -2.73
N ASP A 69 12.79 -7.06 -2.49
CA ASP A 69 12.15 -6.65 -1.26
C ASP A 69 10.77 -7.29 -1.16
N ASN A 70 10.47 -7.76 0.06
CA ASN A 70 9.15 -8.28 0.42
C ASN A 70 8.74 -9.60 -0.28
N VAL A 71 9.70 -10.48 -0.52
CA VAL A 71 9.47 -11.82 -1.07
C VAL A 71 10.03 -12.85 -0.11
N ASP A 72 9.25 -13.88 0.24
CA ASP A 72 9.71 -15.01 1.04
C ASP A 72 10.61 -15.96 0.23
N ASN A 73 11.19 -16.97 0.89
CA ASN A 73 12.05 -17.99 0.26
C ASN A 73 11.31 -18.81 -0.82
N THR A 74 9.97 -18.69 -0.93
CA THR A 74 9.16 -19.31 -1.98
C THR A 74 8.87 -18.35 -3.13
N GLY A 75 9.39 -17.12 -3.08
CA GLY A 75 9.20 -16.06 -4.06
C GLY A 75 7.82 -15.41 -4.01
N ARG A 76 7.07 -15.59 -2.92
CA ARG A 76 5.81 -14.87 -2.69
C ARG A 76 6.09 -13.52 -2.05
N ARG A 77 5.41 -12.49 -2.51
CA ARG A 77 5.44 -11.20 -1.81
C ARG A 77 4.91 -11.35 -0.40
N THR A 78 5.70 -10.93 0.58
CA THR A 78 5.31 -10.93 2.00
C THR A 78 4.75 -9.58 2.44
N SER A 79 5.10 -8.50 1.75
CA SER A 79 4.55 -7.16 2.01
C SER A 79 4.43 -6.32 0.73
N ILE A 80 3.66 -5.25 0.84
CA ILE A 80 3.50 -4.21 -0.19
C ILE A 80 3.79 -2.85 0.43
N LYS A 81 4.34 -1.94 -0.38
CA LYS A 81 4.54 -0.55 0.04
C LYS A 81 3.23 0.21 -0.10
N VAL A 82 2.70 0.68 1.01
CA VAL A 82 1.47 1.47 1.09
C VAL A 82 1.86 2.95 1.28
N PRO A 83 1.46 3.87 0.39
CA PRO A 83 1.78 5.28 0.54
C PRO A 83 1.08 5.86 1.77
N ILE A 84 1.81 6.64 2.57
CA ILE A 84 1.26 7.44 3.66
C ILE A 84 0.83 8.76 3.05
N LEU A 85 -0.46 9.06 3.10
CA LEU A 85 -0.99 10.34 2.63
C LEU A 85 -0.93 11.35 3.77
N GLY A 86 -0.55 12.56 3.44
CA GLY A 86 -0.60 13.72 4.35
C GLY A 86 -2.04 14.18 4.58
N GLN A 87 -2.30 15.47 4.42
CA GLN A 87 -3.67 15.98 4.47
C GLN A 87 -4.46 15.54 3.24
N VAL A 88 -5.63 14.94 3.49
CA VAL A 88 -6.59 14.61 2.45
C VAL A 88 -7.61 15.73 2.38
N THR A 89 -7.60 16.48 1.27
CA THR A 89 -8.54 17.57 1.00
C THR A 89 -9.46 17.22 -0.15
N ALA A 90 -10.66 17.80 -0.16
CA ALA A 90 -11.62 17.62 -1.25
C ALA A 90 -11.05 18.12 -2.59
N GLY A 91 -11.44 17.48 -3.69
CA GLY A 91 -11.06 17.87 -5.05
C GLY A 91 -9.74 17.35 -5.57
N ILE A 92 -8.84 16.85 -4.72
CA ILE A 92 -7.58 16.23 -5.15
C ILE A 92 -7.74 14.71 -5.17
N PRO A 93 -7.38 14.01 -6.27
CA PRO A 93 -7.41 12.55 -6.27
C PRO A 93 -6.52 12.00 -5.16
N ILE A 94 -7.10 11.20 -4.26
CA ILE A 94 -6.46 10.64 -3.05
C ILE A 94 -5.10 9.97 -3.31
N LEU A 95 -4.86 9.47 -4.52
CA LEU A 95 -3.60 8.82 -4.91
C LEU A 95 -2.79 9.68 -5.89
N ALA A 96 -3.03 10.99 -5.96
CA ALA A 96 -2.13 11.89 -6.70
C ALA A 96 -0.75 11.84 -6.04
N ILE A 97 0.26 11.55 -6.85
CA ILE A 97 1.63 11.19 -6.43
C ILE A 97 2.32 12.28 -5.58
N GLU A 98 1.82 13.50 -5.61
CA GLU A 98 2.45 14.64 -4.95
C GLU A 98 2.14 14.80 -3.45
N ASN A 99 1.24 13.98 -2.89
CA ASN A 99 0.69 14.18 -1.54
C ASN A 99 1.06 13.08 -0.53
N HIS A 100 2.14 12.30 -0.74
CA HIS A 100 2.54 11.27 0.21
C HIS A 100 3.81 11.64 0.99
N GLU A 101 3.75 11.41 2.31
CA GLU A 101 4.82 11.68 3.26
C GLU A 101 5.84 10.52 3.37
N GLY A 102 5.59 9.40 2.69
CA GLY A 102 6.41 8.20 2.74
C GLY A 102 5.64 6.93 2.42
N TYR A 103 6.18 5.79 2.82
CA TYR A 103 5.58 4.46 2.59
C TYR A 103 5.66 3.62 3.85
N LEU A 104 4.63 2.79 4.07
CA LEU A 104 4.62 1.71 5.05
C LEU A 104 4.80 0.37 4.34
N ASP A 105 5.61 -0.53 4.92
CA ASP A 105 5.65 -1.92 4.51
C ASP A 105 4.50 -2.68 5.18
N PHE A 106 3.47 -3.00 4.39
CA PHE A 106 2.26 -3.66 4.87
C PHE A 106 2.29 -5.16 4.53
N PRO A 107 2.23 -6.06 5.54
CA PRO A 107 2.29 -7.50 5.32
C PRO A 107 1.06 -8.00 4.55
N ILE A 108 1.30 -8.89 3.58
CA ILE A 108 0.23 -9.50 2.78
C ILE A 108 -0.27 -10.74 3.49
N TYR A 109 -1.38 -10.63 4.22
CA TYR A 109 -2.08 -11.76 4.83
C TYR A 109 -3.34 -12.18 4.03
N LYS A 110 -3.72 -11.41 3.01
CA LYS A 110 -4.76 -11.77 2.05
C LYS A 110 -4.29 -11.50 0.63
N GLN A 111 -4.43 -12.48 -0.25
CA GLN A 111 -4.02 -12.37 -1.66
C GLN A 111 -4.73 -11.22 -2.40
N SER A 112 -5.97 -10.89 -2.01
CA SER A 112 -6.75 -9.78 -2.58
C SER A 112 -6.05 -8.41 -2.44
N TYR A 113 -5.20 -8.23 -1.42
CA TYR A 113 -4.49 -6.97 -1.21
C TYR A 113 -3.39 -6.69 -2.24
N LEU A 114 -2.90 -7.70 -2.95
CA LEU A 114 -1.95 -7.50 -4.06
C LEU A 114 -2.50 -6.62 -5.18
N ASN A 115 -3.81 -6.68 -5.39
CA ASN A 115 -4.50 -5.94 -6.45
C ASN A 115 -5.34 -4.78 -5.90
N ALA A 116 -5.42 -4.64 -4.58
CA ALA A 116 -6.16 -3.56 -3.94
C ALA A 116 -5.39 -2.23 -4.04
N ARG A 117 -6.12 -1.14 -4.19
CA ARG A 117 -5.55 0.20 -4.04
C ARG A 117 -5.55 0.56 -2.57
N LEU A 118 -4.37 0.51 -1.94
CA LEU A 118 -4.19 0.82 -0.52
C LEU A 118 -3.51 2.18 -0.34
N PHE A 119 -3.87 2.85 0.75
CA PHE A 119 -3.17 4.02 1.26
C PHE A 119 -3.20 4.00 2.79
N ALA A 120 -2.33 4.77 3.42
CA ALA A 120 -2.29 4.91 4.87
C ALA A 120 -2.53 6.38 5.27
N LEU A 121 -3.16 6.57 6.43
CA LEU A 121 -3.36 7.86 7.05
C LEU A 121 -2.86 7.81 8.48
N ARG A 122 -2.24 8.90 8.94
CA ARG A 122 -1.91 9.09 10.34
C ARG A 122 -3.13 9.62 11.09
N ILE A 123 -3.49 8.94 12.18
CA ILE A 123 -4.63 9.32 13.02
C ILE A 123 -4.30 10.55 13.87
N LYS A 124 -5.23 11.48 13.87
CA LYS A 124 -5.23 12.65 14.76
C LYS A 124 -6.49 12.62 15.63
N GLY A 125 -6.32 12.73 16.95
CA GLY A 125 -7.40 12.74 17.93
C GLY A 125 -7.85 11.35 18.41
N ASP A 126 -8.87 11.33 19.25
CA ASP A 126 -9.24 10.21 20.11
C ASP A 126 -10.63 9.63 19.79
N SER A 127 -11.19 9.95 18.62
CA SER A 127 -12.57 9.55 18.28
C SER A 127 -12.78 8.05 18.11
N MET A 128 -11.71 7.24 18.02
CA MET A 128 -11.77 5.80 17.75
C MET A 128 -11.01 4.96 18.78
N ILE A 129 -10.77 5.50 19.97
CA ILE A 129 -9.96 4.85 21.03
C ILE A 129 -10.56 3.52 21.51
N GLU A 130 -11.88 3.42 21.61
CA GLU A 130 -12.56 2.17 22.00
C GLU A 130 -12.53 1.11 20.89
N ALA A 131 -12.17 1.48 19.65
CA ALA A 131 -11.85 0.54 18.58
C ALA A 131 -10.35 0.18 18.55
N GLY A 132 -9.55 0.64 19.55
CA GLY A 132 -8.11 0.41 19.61
C GLY A 132 -7.29 1.29 18.69
N ILE A 133 -7.89 2.30 18.04
CA ILE A 133 -7.22 3.24 17.16
C ILE A 133 -6.92 4.52 17.95
N MET A 134 -5.63 4.77 18.20
CA MET A 134 -5.16 5.88 19.04
C MET A 134 -4.59 7.02 18.21
N ASN A 135 -4.48 8.19 18.83
CA ASN A 135 -3.76 9.31 18.24
C ASN A 135 -2.31 8.92 17.89
N GLY A 136 -1.87 9.24 16.68
CA GLY A 136 -0.53 8.89 16.17
C GLY A 136 -0.43 7.56 15.44
N ASP A 137 -1.43 6.67 15.54
CA ASP A 137 -1.48 5.43 14.77
C ASP A 137 -1.52 5.69 13.26
N TYR A 138 -1.13 4.69 12.49
CA TYR A 138 -1.40 4.64 11.06
C TYR A 138 -2.53 3.66 10.79
N VAL A 139 -3.54 4.07 10.04
CA VAL A 139 -4.56 3.16 9.50
C VAL A 139 -4.25 2.86 8.04
N VAL A 140 -4.27 1.57 7.69
CA VAL A 140 -4.21 1.14 6.29
C VAL A 140 -5.63 1.02 5.77
N VAL A 141 -5.88 1.64 4.63
CA VAL A 141 -7.20 1.85 4.04
C VAL A 141 -7.25 1.23 2.65
N GLU A 142 -8.23 0.39 2.41
CA GLU A 142 -8.59 -0.07 1.08
C GLU A 142 -9.48 0.96 0.40
N LYS A 143 -9.00 1.55 -0.70
CA LYS A 143 -9.75 2.58 -1.44
C LYS A 143 -11.01 1.99 -2.05
N ARG A 144 -12.16 2.52 -1.68
CA ARG A 144 -13.46 2.24 -2.27
C ARG A 144 -14.43 3.39 -1.95
N ASN A 145 -15.51 3.50 -2.69
CA ASN A 145 -16.50 4.57 -2.56
C ASN A 145 -17.82 4.12 -1.91
N TYR A 146 -17.85 2.96 -1.30
CA TYR A 146 -19.00 2.40 -0.59
C TYR A 146 -18.55 1.78 0.75
N ALA A 147 -19.49 1.59 1.65
CA ALA A 147 -19.27 0.96 2.95
C ALA A 147 -20.48 0.12 3.37
N GLU A 148 -20.23 -0.89 4.21
CA GLU A 148 -21.25 -1.70 4.85
C GLU A 148 -21.43 -1.26 6.31
N ASN A 149 -22.63 -1.51 6.86
CA ASN A 149 -22.95 -1.16 8.24
C ASN A 149 -21.97 -1.83 9.22
N GLY A 150 -21.41 -1.02 10.12
CA GLY A 150 -20.47 -1.47 11.13
C GLY A 150 -19.00 -1.43 10.71
N GLU A 151 -18.70 -1.17 9.44
CA GLU A 151 -17.31 -1.01 8.99
C GLU A 151 -16.68 0.28 9.51
N ILE A 152 -15.38 0.23 9.78
CA ILE A 152 -14.58 1.43 10.06
C ILE A 152 -14.13 1.99 8.72
N VAL A 153 -14.50 3.22 8.45
CA VAL A 153 -14.24 3.89 7.17
C VAL A 153 -13.45 5.17 7.36
N VAL A 154 -12.77 5.58 6.31
CA VAL A 154 -12.34 6.96 6.12
C VAL A 154 -13.42 7.65 5.28
N ALA A 155 -14.00 8.69 5.82
CA ALA A 155 -15.03 9.50 5.17
C ALA A 155 -14.59 10.96 5.08
N MET A 156 -14.99 11.63 4.02
CA MET A 156 -14.81 13.08 3.85
C MET A 156 -16.04 13.80 4.40
N ILE A 157 -15.81 14.72 5.32
CA ILE A 157 -16.83 15.63 5.83
C ILE A 157 -16.34 17.04 5.52
N GLU A 158 -17.09 17.78 4.72
CA GLU A 158 -16.63 19.05 4.17
C GLU A 158 -15.27 18.86 3.47
N ASP A 159 -14.19 19.41 4.00
CA ASP A 159 -12.84 19.32 3.43
C ASP A 159 -11.88 18.48 4.28
N GLU A 160 -12.39 17.76 5.29
CA GLU A 160 -11.56 16.97 6.19
C GLU A 160 -11.88 15.47 6.17
N ALA A 161 -10.83 14.65 6.13
CA ALA A 161 -10.96 13.19 6.27
C ALA A 161 -11.12 12.81 7.74
N THR A 162 -12.10 11.96 8.04
CA THR A 162 -12.34 11.44 9.39
C THR A 162 -12.48 9.92 9.38
N VAL A 163 -12.10 9.28 10.50
CA VAL A 163 -12.26 7.82 10.71
C VAL A 163 -13.40 7.59 11.68
N LYS A 164 -14.41 6.83 11.26
CA LYS A 164 -15.62 6.51 12.06
C LYS A 164 -16.16 5.12 11.69
N LYS A 165 -17.02 4.55 12.53
CA LYS A 165 -17.89 3.46 12.12
C LYS A 165 -19.05 3.99 11.29
N TYR A 166 -19.32 3.31 10.18
CA TYR A 166 -20.35 3.67 9.21
C TYR A 166 -21.64 2.88 9.45
N PHE A 167 -22.79 3.58 9.41
CA PHE A 167 -24.12 2.98 9.45
C PHE A 167 -25.08 3.76 8.57
N VAL A 168 -25.97 3.05 7.89
CA VAL A 168 -27.13 3.62 7.21
C VAL A 168 -28.37 3.29 8.04
N GLU A 169 -29.07 4.32 8.49
CA GLU A 169 -30.24 4.22 9.35
C GLU A 169 -31.31 5.23 8.89
N ASN A 170 -32.53 4.74 8.65
CA ASN A 170 -33.68 5.59 8.32
C ASN A 170 -33.42 6.61 7.16
N GLY A 171 -32.66 6.20 6.15
CA GLY A 171 -32.33 7.06 5.01
C GLY A 171 -31.27 8.13 5.29
N SER A 172 -30.59 8.06 6.44
CA SER A 172 -29.46 8.91 6.82
C SER A 172 -28.23 8.08 7.09
N ILE A 173 -27.07 8.72 7.01
CA ILE A 173 -25.78 8.09 7.32
C ILE A 173 -25.38 8.53 8.73
N ARG A 174 -25.11 7.56 9.60
CA ARG A 174 -24.54 7.79 10.91
C ARG A 174 -23.07 7.41 10.91
N LEU A 175 -22.22 8.39 11.15
CA LEU A 175 -20.80 8.19 11.40
C LEU A 175 -20.56 8.16 12.92
N GLN A 176 -20.36 6.96 13.46
CA GLN A 176 -20.26 6.69 14.89
C GLN A 176 -18.80 6.72 15.34
N PRO A 177 -18.42 7.63 16.26
CA PRO A 177 -17.13 7.52 16.94
C PRO A 177 -17.13 6.29 17.87
N CYS A 178 -15.98 5.68 18.07
CA CYS A 178 -15.72 4.69 19.09
C CYS A 178 -15.05 5.38 20.29
N ASN A 179 -15.76 6.30 20.89
CA ASN A 179 -15.41 7.05 22.08
C ASN A 179 -16.71 7.51 22.74
N VAL A 180 -16.97 7.03 23.95
CA VAL A 180 -18.22 7.30 24.70
C VAL A 180 -18.45 8.79 24.96
N SER A 181 -17.39 9.59 25.02
CA SER A 181 -17.49 11.04 25.22
C SER A 181 -17.90 11.85 23.97
N MET A 182 -17.97 11.19 22.81
CA MET A 182 -18.24 11.83 21.55
C MET A 182 -19.60 11.43 20.98
N ARG A 183 -20.33 12.39 20.41
CA ARG A 183 -21.60 12.13 19.75
C ARG A 183 -21.42 11.70 18.29
N PRO A 184 -22.32 10.83 17.76
CA PRO A 184 -22.34 10.48 16.36
C PRO A 184 -22.70 11.69 15.48
N LEU A 185 -22.20 11.68 14.24
CA LEU A 185 -22.59 12.62 13.20
C LEU A 185 -23.66 11.97 12.33
N ILE A 186 -24.78 12.67 12.16
CA ILE A 186 -25.90 12.23 11.31
C ILE A 186 -25.91 13.11 10.07
N LEU A 187 -25.73 12.51 8.91
CA LEU A 187 -25.58 13.20 7.64
C LEU A 187 -26.57 12.64 6.61
N LYS A 188 -26.95 13.46 5.65
CA LYS A 188 -27.78 13.00 4.51
C LYS A 188 -26.93 12.25 3.48
N ASP A 189 -25.70 12.69 3.30
CA ASP A 189 -24.73 12.14 2.36
C ASP A 189 -23.32 12.29 2.91
N VAL A 190 -22.41 11.41 2.48
CA VAL A 190 -20.99 11.45 2.84
C VAL A 190 -20.16 10.76 1.77
N THR A 191 -19.03 11.33 1.44
CA THR A 191 -18.07 10.70 0.52
C THR A 191 -17.21 9.69 1.27
N ILE A 192 -17.34 8.40 0.94
CA ILE A 192 -16.47 7.35 1.45
C ILE A 192 -15.17 7.33 0.64
N LEU A 193 -14.04 7.41 1.32
CA LEU A 193 -12.71 7.34 0.73
C LEU A 193 -12.14 5.92 0.74
N GLY A 194 -12.56 5.12 1.73
CA GLY A 194 -12.17 3.72 1.84
C GLY A 194 -12.51 3.10 3.17
N ARG A 195 -12.24 1.78 3.25
CA ARG A 195 -12.39 0.96 4.46
C ARG A 195 -11.06 0.79 5.17
N VAL A 196 -11.04 0.96 6.46
CA VAL A 196 -9.89 0.61 7.31
C VAL A 196 -9.76 -0.92 7.36
N ILE A 197 -8.58 -1.42 7.01
CA ILE A 197 -8.27 -2.86 7.00
C ILE A 197 -7.23 -3.26 8.04
N SER A 198 -6.45 -2.29 8.54
CA SER A 198 -5.42 -2.54 9.56
C SER A 198 -5.06 -1.26 10.29
N VAL A 199 -4.50 -1.43 11.48
CA VAL A 199 -3.89 -0.37 12.28
C VAL A 199 -2.45 -0.76 12.58
N LEU A 200 -1.53 0.21 12.45
CA LEU A 200 -0.11 0.03 12.77
C LEU A 200 0.29 1.09 13.79
N ARG A 201 0.94 0.64 14.86
CA ARG A 201 1.48 1.49 15.92
C ARG A 201 2.96 1.21 16.10
N PHE A 202 3.74 2.26 16.14
CA PHE A 202 5.17 2.20 16.42
C PHE A 202 5.42 2.82 17.81
N TYR A 203 6.28 2.19 18.60
CA TYR A 203 6.66 2.61 19.95
C TYR A 203 8.10 3.10 19.98
#